data_1ad11d992fb30e53cd89e5e32faa43ee
#
_entry.id   1ad11d992fb30e53cd89e5e32faa43ee
#
_cell.length_a   1.000
_cell.length_b   1.000
_cell.length_c   1.000
_cell.angle_alpha   90.00
_cell.angle_beta   90.00
_cell.angle_gamma   90.00
#
_symmetry.space_group_name_H-M   'P 1'
#
loop_
_entity.id
_entity.type
_entity.pdbx_description
1 polymer ?
#
loop_
_entity_poly.entity_id
_entity_poly.type
_entity_poly.pdbx_seq_one_letter_code
_entity_poly.pdbx_strand_id
1 'polypeptide(L)'
;MGYGADLRRAWNLLWNPGKESKASMNISKALKFYYEIGVLGMVLYWIVGTLLIGAGLTIGSYYLPMMPYKPLISYIVFPLLVFSGIFYFLILIPIGIAIDALLYHIVGKYLLNAWNGNYDRTFAAVTFSEMPMVLFFWLVLIPFVRILVAIFAFWQVVILIIALATQQKTTRTNAFTAILATLILAL
;
A
#
# COMPACT_ATOMS: atom_id res chain seq x y z
N MET A 1 12.69 10.39 13.39
CA MET A 1 12.89 8.92 13.48
C MET A 1 13.80 8.56 12.34
N GLY A 2 14.68 7.57 12.48
CA GLY A 2 15.56 7.13 11.38
C GLY A 2 14.89 6.01 10.60
N TYR A 3 15.26 5.85 9.31
CA TYR A 3 14.72 4.86 8.37
C TYR A 3 14.54 3.44 8.97
N GLY A 4 15.53 2.97 9.74
CA GLY A 4 15.44 1.63 10.38
C GLY A 4 14.36 1.52 11.45
N ALA A 5 14.00 2.61 12.13
CA ALA A 5 12.90 2.62 13.10
C ALA A 5 11.54 2.58 12.40
N ASP A 6 11.41 3.30 11.28
CA ASP A 6 10.19 3.31 10.49
C ASP A 6 9.96 1.98 9.77
N LEU A 7 11.02 1.32 9.28
CA LEU A 7 10.93 -0.03 8.72
C LEU A 7 10.51 -1.06 9.77
N ARG A 8 11.11 -1.01 10.97
CA ARG A 8 10.70 -1.88 12.09
C ARG A 8 9.24 -1.65 12.47
N ARG A 9 8.81 -0.39 12.48
CA ARG A 9 7.42 -0.04 12.76
C ARG A 9 6.48 -0.58 11.68
N ALA A 10 6.81 -0.42 10.40
CA ALA A 10 6.01 -0.96 9.30
C ALA A 10 5.88 -2.49 9.40
N TRP A 11 6.99 -3.18 9.72
CA TRP A 11 6.97 -4.61 9.97
C TRP A 11 6.10 -4.99 11.17
N ASN A 12 6.23 -4.26 12.29
CA ASN A 12 5.44 -4.51 13.49
C ASN A 12 3.95 -4.24 13.29
N LEU A 13 3.56 -3.31 12.40
CA LEU A 13 2.16 -3.06 12.05
C LEU A 13 1.47 -4.31 11.48
N LEU A 14 2.20 -5.20 10.82
CA LEU A 14 1.65 -6.45 10.30
C LEU A 14 1.18 -7.39 11.43
N TRP A 15 1.85 -7.36 12.58
CA TRP A 15 1.63 -8.30 13.68
C TRP A 15 0.91 -7.66 14.89
N ASN A 16 1.16 -6.37 15.13
CA ASN A 16 0.65 -5.62 16.28
C ASN A 16 0.10 -4.24 15.89
N PRO A 17 -0.91 -4.18 14.98
CA PRO A 17 -1.43 -2.90 14.48
C PRO A 17 -1.96 -1.99 15.60
N GLY A 18 -2.59 -2.56 16.65
CA GLY A 18 -3.12 -1.79 17.76
C GLY A 18 -2.07 -1.09 18.62
N LYS A 19 -0.84 -1.62 18.71
CA LYS A 19 0.27 -1.00 19.42
C LYS A 19 0.93 0.08 18.58
N GLU A 20 1.27 -0.25 17.36
CA GLU A 20 2.05 0.62 16.48
C GLU A 20 1.25 1.82 15.95
N SER A 21 -0.08 1.66 15.81
CA SER A 21 -0.97 2.76 15.41
C SER A 21 -1.30 3.75 16.53
N LYS A 22 -0.84 3.54 17.77
CA LYS A 22 -1.07 4.49 18.88
C LYS A 22 -0.34 5.83 18.71
N ALA A 23 0.81 5.83 18.04
CA ALA A 23 1.55 7.06 17.84
C ALA A 23 0.78 8.00 16.91
N SER A 24 0.36 9.15 17.43
CA SER A 24 -0.31 10.17 16.62
C SER A 24 0.68 10.74 15.59
N MET A 25 0.25 10.80 14.37
CA MET A 25 1.00 11.42 13.28
C MET A 25 0.13 12.51 12.64
N ASN A 26 0.75 13.62 12.26
CA ASN A 26 0.15 14.55 11.33
C ASN A 26 0.38 14.05 9.89
N ILE A 27 -0.29 14.63 8.91
CA ILE A 27 -0.20 14.26 7.49
C ILE A 27 1.26 14.20 7.01
N SER A 28 2.06 15.22 7.33
CA SER A 28 3.47 15.28 6.89
C SER A 28 4.30 14.11 7.41
N LYS A 29 4.14 13.73 8.68
CA LYS A 29 4.84 12.57 9.27
C LYS A 29 4.33 11.25 8.69
N ALA A 30 3.03 11.14 8.43
CA ALA A 30 2.44 9.96 7.83
C ALA A 30 2.92 9.78 6.38
N LEU A 31 2.96 10.85 5.58
CA LEU A 31 3.53 10.83 4.23
C LEU A 31 5.02 10.49 4.24
N LYS A 32 5.80 11.09 5.15
CA LYS A 32 7.22 10.75 5.29
C LYS A 32 7.39 9.26 5.57
N PHE A 33 6.65 8.72 6.55
CA PHE A 33 6.66 7.31 6.88
C PHE A 33 6.28 6.44 5.66
N TYR A 34 5.22 6.83 4.94
CA TYR A 34 4.82 6.16 3.71
C TYR A 34 5.95 6.13 2.67
N TYR A 35 6.56 7.29 2.36
CA TYR A 35 7.59 7.36 1.33
C TYR A 35 8.86 6.57 1.70
N GLU A 36 9.26 6.57 2.98
CA GLU A 36 10.40 5.77 3.43
C GLU A 36 10.18 4.27 3.20
N ILE A 37 8.96 3.78 3.44
CA ILE A 37 8.62 2.37 3.20
C ILE A 37 8.29 2.11 1.73
N GLY A 38 7.61 3.04 1.06
CA GLY A 38 7.23 2.95 -0.35
C GLY A 38 8.43 2.82 -1.29
N VAL A 39 9.52 3.52 -1.00
CA VAL A 39 10.77 3.38 -1.75
C VAL A 39 11.30 1.95 -1.68
N LEU A 40 11.24 1.30 -0.51
CA LEU A 40 11.65 -0.11 -0.39
C LEU A 40 10.76 -1.01 -1.23
N GLY A 41 9.43 -0.85 -1.16
CA GLY A 41 8.48 -1.61 -1.97
C GLY A 41 8.71 -1.42 -3.47
N MET A 42 8.96 -0.19 -3.90
CA MET A 42 9.30 0.16 -5.28
C MET A 42 10.61 -0.49 -5.75
N VAL A 43 11.66 -0.46 -4.93
CA VAL A 43 12.94 -1.11 -5.24
C VAL A 43 12.76 -2.62 -5.38
N LEU A 44 12.03 -3.26 -4.47
CA LEU A 44 11.72 -4.69 -4.56
C LEU A 44 10.91 -5.01 -5.82
N TYR A 45 9.93 -4.18 -6.17
CA TYR A 45 9.16 -4.31 -7.41
C TYR A 45 10.07 -4.26 -8.65
N TRP A 46 11.03 -3.35 -8.70
CA TRP A 46 11.97 -3.25 -9.82
C TRP A 46 12.93 -4.45 -9.88
N ILE A 47 13.48 -4.88 -8.74
CA ILE A 47 14.39 -6.02 -8.70
C ILE A 47 13.67 -7.28 -9.23
N VAL A 48 12.50 -7.59 -8.69
CA VAL A 48 11.74 -8.76 -9.10
C VAL A 48 11.29 -8.67 -10.56
N GLY A 49 10.78 -7.50 -10.97
CA GLY A 49 10.37 -7.25 -12.35
C GLY A 49 11.52 -7.44 -13.35
N THR A 50 12.70 -6.92 -13.02
CA THR A 50 13.90 -7.06 -13.87
C THR A 50 14.33 -8.52 -13.98
N LEU A 51 14.34 -9.26 -12.87
CA LEU A 51 14.67 -10.68 -12.85
C LEU A 51 13.69 -11.51 -13.69
N LEU A 52 12.39 -11.23 -13.58
CA LEU A 52 11.36 -11.93 -14.35
C LEU A 52 11.44 -11.61 -15.86
N ILE A 53 11.70 -10.35 -16.22
CA ILE A 53 11.93 -9.96 -17.63
C ILE A 53 13.18 -10.68 -18.16
N GLY A 54 14.28 -10.67 -17.41
CA GLY A 54 15.51 -11.36 -17.79
C GLY A 54 15.31 -12.86 -17.99
N ALA A 55 14.63 -13.53 -17.05
CA ALA A 55 14.29 -14.95 -17.15
C ALA A 55 13.38 -15.23 -18.35
N GLY A 56 12.34 -14.41 -18.56
CA GLY A 56 11.43 -14.54 -19.69
C GLY A 56 12.12 -14.38 -21.03
N LEU A 57 13.03 -13.42 -21.18
CA LEU A 57 13.83 -13.22 -22.39
C LEU A 57 14.81 -14.38 -22.62
N THR A 58 15.40 -14.93 -21.57
CA THR A 58 16.31 -16.09 -21.66
C THR A 58 15.54 -17.31 -22.14
N ILE A 59 14.45 -17.67 -21.47
CA ILE A 59 13.59 -18.81 -21.84
C ILE A 59 13.06 -18.63 -23.28
N GLY A 60 12.51 -17.46 -23.58
CA GLY A 60 12.00 -17.14 -24.93
C GLY A 60 13.06 -17.29 -26.01
N SER A 61 14.35 -17.07 -25.68
CA SER A 61 15.44 -17.23 -26.63
C SER A 61 15.71 -18.67 -27.04
N TYR A 62 15.41 -19.62 -26.16
CA TYR A 62 15.54 -21.05 -26.50
C TYR A 62 14.43 -21.55 -27.43
N TYR A 63 13.18 -21.05 -27.21
CA TYR A 63 12.02 -21.50 -27.96
C TYR A 63 11.73 -20.69 -29.23
N LEU A 64 12.23 -19.47 -29.32
CA LEU A 64 12.00 -18.56 -30.45
C LEU A 64 13.33 -17.93 -30.92
N PRO A 65 14.27 -18.73 -31.49
CA PRO A 65 15.60 -18.24 -31.85
C PRO A 65 15.57 -17.15 -32.95
N MET A 66 14.48 -17.06 -33.71
CA MET A 66 14.32 -16.11 -34.82
C MET A 66 13.63 -14.79 -34.48
N MET A 67 13.40 -14.46 -33.18
CA MET A 67 12.84 -13.15 -32.84
C MET A 67 13.92 -12.05 -32.91
N PRO A 68 13.94 -11.21 -33.97
CA PRO A 68 14.90 -10.11 -34.09
C PRO A 68 14.62 -8.97 -33.07
N TYR A 69 13.55 -9.10 -32.27
CA TYR A 69 13.02 -8.04 -31.40
C TYR A 69 13.45 -8.11 -29.92
N LYS A 70 14.36 -9.06 -29.58
CA LYS A 70 14.81 -9.19 -28.16
C LYS A 70 15.34 -7.89 -27.55
N PRO A 71 16.26 -7.15 -28.22
CA PRO A 71 16.73 -5.88 -27.67
C PRO A 71 15.61 -4.86 -27.59
N LEU A 72 14.70 -4.81 -28.57
CA LEU A 72 13.59 -3.86 -28.58
C LEU A 72 12.63 -4.08 -27.39
N ILE A 73 12.34 -5.34 -27.04
CA ILE A 73 11.48 -5.67 -25.90
C ILE A 73 12.10 -5.15 -24.60
N SER A 74 13.39 -5.38 -24.37
CA SER A 74 14.05 -4.89 -23.16
C SER A 74 14.14 -3.35 -23.11
N TYR A 75 14.35 -2.69 -24.25
CA TYR A 75 14.36 -1.22 -24.36
C TYR A 75 13.00 -0.58 -24.05
N ILE A 76 11.89 -1.26 -24.29
CA ILE A 76 10.54 -0.76 -24.03
C ILE A 76 10.04 -1.20 -22.66
N VAL A 77 10.16 -2.49 -22.33
CA VAL A 77 9.55 -3.06 -21.13
C VAL A 77 10.24 -2.58 -19.86
N PHE A 78 11.58 -2.44 -19.88
CA PHE A 78 12.31 -1.98 -18.70
C PHE A 78 11.98 -0.53 -18.31
N PRO A 79 12.01 0.47 -19.21
CA PRO A 79 11.55 1.82 -18.88
C PRO A 79 10.10 1.87 -18.41
N LEU A 80 9.19 1.08 -19.01
CA LEU A 80 7.80 1.01 -18.58
C LEU A 80 7.67 0.45 -17.16
N LEU A 81 8.44 -0.57 -16.81
CA LEU A 81 8.48 -1.11 -15.44
C LEU A 81 8.97 -0.06 -14.44
N VAL A 82 10.05 0.66 -14.78
CA VAL A 82 10.58 1.71 -13.90
C VAL A 82 9.57 2.84 -13.74
N PHE A 83 9.03 3.34 -14.86
CA PHE A 83 8.05 4.41 -14.85
C PHE A 83 6.77 4.03 -14.10
N SER A 84 6.24 2.82 -14.33
CA SER A 84 5.04 2.33 -13.64
C SER A 84 5.26 2.24 -12.13
N GLY A 85 6.44 1.77 -11.69
CA GLY A 85 6.78 1.73 -10.27
C GLY A 85 6.82 3.12 -9.65
N ILE A 86 7.51 4.09 -10.27
CA ILE A 86 7.56 5.48 -9.82
C ILE A 86 6.15 6.05 -9.75
N PHE A 87 5.39 5.95 -10.83
CA PHE A 87 4.04 6.51 -10.91
C PHE A 87 3.10 5.90 -9.87
N TYR A 88 3.13 4.58 -9.72
CA TYR A 88 2.28 3.87 -8.76
C TYR A 88 2.63 4.22 -7.32
N PHE A 89 3.89 4.01 -6.91
CA PHE A 89 4.29 4.18 -5.50
C PHE A 89 4.41 5.64 -5.06
N LEU A 90 4.83 6.56 -5.94
CA LEU A 90 5.05 7.94 -5.54
C LEU A 90 3.87 8.87 -5.81
N ILE A 91 2.94 8.48 -6.68
CA ILE A 91 1.83 9.34 -7.08
C ILE A 91 0.48 8.69 -6.77
N LEU A 92 0.19 7.52 -7.35
CA LEU A 92 -1.15 6.93 -7.25
C LEU A 92 -1.52 6.50 -5.84
N ILE A 93 -0.64 5.80 -5.13
CA ILE A 93 -0.95 5.35 -3.76
C ILE A 93 -1.12 6.54 -2.80
N PRO A 94 -0.24 7.56 -2.75
CA PRO A 94 -0.47 8.73 -1.89
C PRO A 94 -1.77 9.49 -2.19
N ILE A 95 -2.14 9.60 -3.47
CA ILE A 95 -3.43 10.18 -3.85
C ILE A 95 -4.58 9.29 -3.35
N GLY A 96 -4.48 7.97 -3.55
CA GLY A 96 -5.45 7.01 -3.03
C GLY A 96 -5.63 7.14 -1.51
N ILE A 97 -4.52 7.15 -0.75
CA ILE A 97 -4.55 7.37 0.70
C ILE A 97 -5.29 8.65 1.07
N ALA A 98 -5.04 9.76 0.34
CA ALA A 98 -5.70 11.03 0.62
C ALA A 98 -7.21 10.98 0.34
N ILE A 99 -7.62 10.36 -0.76
CA ILE A 99 -9.04 10.20 -1.13
C ILE A 99 -9.75 9.29 -0.13
N ASP A 100 -9.18 8.13 0.17
CA ASP A 100 -9.76 7.17 1.11
C ASP A 100 -9.88 7.76 2.52
N ALA A 101 -8.83 8.45 2.99
CA ALA A 101 -8.86 9.13 4.26
C ALA A 101 -9.95 10.22 4.30
N LEU A 102 -10.15 10.94 3.21
CA LEU A 102 -11.21 11.96 3.11
C LEU A 102 -12.60 11.32 3.18
N LEU A 103 -12.82 10.25 2.41
CA LEU A 103 -14.09 9.53 2.39
C LEU A 103 -14.41 8.94 3.76
N TYR A 104 -13.47 8.21 4.38
CA TYR A 104 -13.67 7.66 5.73
C TYR A 104 -13.89 8.76 6.77
N HIS A 105 -13.20 9.90 6.64
CA HIS A 105 -13.39 11.01 7.58
C HIS A 105 -14.76 11.64 7.45
N ILE A 106 -15.23 11.88 6.22
CA ILE A 106 -16.56 12.45 5.98
C ILE A 106 -17.64 11.50 6.50
N VAL A 107 -17.59 10.23 6.11
CA VAL A 107 -18.59 9.25 6.52
C VAL A 107 -18.57 9.02 8.03
N GLY A 108 -17.40 8.76 8.60
CA GLY A 108 -17.29 8.43 10.01
C GLY A 108 -17.59 9.58 10.95
N LYS A 109 -17.16 10.80 10.60
CA LYS A 109 -17.34 11.97 11.47
C LYS A 109 -18.67 12.67 11.24
N TYR A 110 -19.03 12.93 9.98
CA TYR A 110 -20.18 13.80 9.67
C TYR A 110 -21.47 13.03 9.39
N LEU A 111 -21.40 11.83 8.82
CA LEU A 111 -22.60 11.04 8.53
C LEU A 111 -22.99 10.12 9.70
N LEU A 112 -22.01 9.45 10.31
CA LEU A 112 -22.28 8.44 11.35
C LEU A 112 -21.99 8.91 12.77
N ASN A 113 -21.36 10.09 12.97
CA ASN A 113 -20.88 10.54 14.28
C ASN A 113 -20.05 9.46 15.03
N ALA A 114 -19.34 8.61 14.28
CA ALA A 114 -18.58 7.48 14.82
C ALA A 114 -17.35 7.92 15.62
N TRP A 115 -16.83 9.12 15.35
CA TRP A 115 -15.69 9.75 16.04
C TRP A 115 -15.67 11.27 15.92
N ASN A 116 -14.91 11.93 16.85
CA ASN A 116 -14.74 13.38 16.87
C ASN A 116 -13.32 13.85 16.55
N GLY A 117 -12.43 12.93 16.13
CA GLY A 117 -11.05 13.27 15.84
C GLY A 117 -10.89 14.13 14.56
N ASN A 118 -9.67 14.60 14.32
CA ASN A 118 -9.34 15.38 13.15
C ASN A 118 -8.97 14.50 11.95
N TYR A 119 -8.89 15.11 10.76
CA TYR A 119 -8.53 14.43 9.51
C TYR A 119 -7.14 13.81 9.54
N ASP A 120 -6.14 14.46 10.18
CA ASP A 120 -4.77 13.93 10.30
C ASP A 120 -4.73 12.51 10.88
N ARG A 121 -5.60 12.23 11.86
CA ARG A 121 -5.70 10.90 12.48
C ARG A 121 -6.30 9.87 11.54
N THR A 122 -7.29 10.25 10.73
CA THR A 122 -7.85 9.37 9.70
C THR A 122 -6.80 9.09 8.65
N PHE A 123 -6.09 10.13 8.18
CA PHE A 123 -5.02 10.00 7.20
C PHE A 123 -3.91 9.07 7.70
N ALA A 124 -3.45 9.24 8.94
CA ALA A 124 -2.45 8.35 9.54
C ALA A 124 -2.94 6.90 9.63
N ALA A 125 -4.22 6.68 9.98
CA ALA A 125 -4.80 5.34 10.06
C ALA A 125 -4.84 4.64 8.69
N VAL A 126 -5.25 5.35 7.64
CA VAL A 126 -5.24 4.85 6.27
C VAL A 126 -3.80 4.57 5.82
N THR A 127 -2.86 5.50 6.08
CA THR A 127 -1.44 5.27 5.78
C THR A 127 -0.90 3.99 6.43
N PHE A 128 -1.25 3.73 7.69
CA PHE A 128 -0.82 2.50 8.37
C PHE A 128 -1.43 1.24 7.74
N SER A 129 -2.66 1.31 7.27
CA SER A 129 -3.31 0.17 6.64
C SER A 129 -2.69 -0.20 5.29
N GLU A 130 -2.09 0.76 4.58
CA GLU A 130 -1.43 0.50 3.30
C GLU A 130 -0.11 -0.28 3.42
N MET A 131 0.49 -0.38 4.61
CA MET A 131 1.82 -0.98 4.78
C MET A 131 1.94 -2.42 4.27
N PRO A 132 0.97 -3.33 4.47
CA PRO A 132 1.06 -4.67 3.89
C PRO A 132 1.17 -4.65 2.37
N MET A 133 0.34 -3.83 1.71
CA MET A 133 0.35 -3.71 0.26
C MET A 133 1.64 -3.09 -0.24
N VAL A 134 2.11 -2.02 0.40
CA VAL A 134 3.37 -1.35 0.03
C VAL A 134 4.57 -2.29 0.14
N LEU A 135 4.65 -3.10 1.21
CA LEU A 135 5.76 -4.02 1.45
C LEU A 135 5.74 -5.24 0.51
N PHE A 136 4.55 -5.73 0.16
CA PHE A 136 4.40 -7.02 -0.54
C PHE A 136 3.80 -6.90 -1.94
N PHE A 137 3.55 -5.69 -2.45
CA PHE A 137 2.98 -5.48 -3.78
C PHE A 137 3.80 -6.13 -4.90
N TRP A 138 5.13 -6.21 -4.75
CA TRP A 138 6.02 -6.86 -5.71
C TRP A 138 5.69 -8.34 -5.97
N LEU A 139 4.98 -9.00 -5.03
CA LEU A 139 4.50 -10.37 -5.20
C LEU A 139 3.48 -10.51 -6.35
N VAL A 140 2.82 -9.41 -6.75
CA VAL A 140 1.88 -9.43 -7.90
C VAL A 140 2.57 -9.82 -9.19
N LEU A 141 3.87 -9.56 -9.31
CA LEU A 141 4.68 -9.89 -10.49
C LEU A 141 4.95 -11.39 -10.60
N ILE A 142 4.88 -12.14 -9.51
CA ILE A 142 5.20 -13.57 -9.49
C ILE A 142 3.91 -14.36 -9.76
N PRO A 143 3.81 -15.10 -10.89
CA PRO A 143 2.67 -15.96 -11.17
C PRO A 143 2.44 -16.93 -9.99
N PHE A 144 1.19 -17.28 -9.71
CA PHE A 144 0.75 -18.12 -8.59
C PHE A 144 0.92 -17.50 -7.20
N VAL A 145 2.01 -16.77 -6.91
CA VAL A 145 2.24 -16.08 -5.63
C VAL A 145 1.32 -14.87 -5.47
N ARG A 146 0.84 -14.29 -6.57
CA ARG A 146 -0.08 -13.14 -6.56
C ARG A 146 -1.34 -13.36 -5.71
N ILE A 147 -1.73 -14.62 -5.45
CA ILE A 147 -2.87 -14.92 -4.57
C ILE A 147 -2.63 -14.43 -3.14
N LEU A 148 -1.35 -14.36 -2.71
CA LEU A 148 -0.99 -13.81 -1.40
C LEU A 148 -1.31 -12.31 -1.29
N VAL A 149 -1.32 -11.61 -2.42
CA VAL A 149 -1.69 -10.18 -2.44
C VAL A 149 -3.14 -9.99 -1.98
N ALA A 150 -4.04 -10.92 -2.32
CA ALA A 150 -5.41 -10.89 -1.83
C ALA A 150 -5.48 -11.08 -0.30
N ILE A 151 -4.59 -11.91 0.28
CA ILE A 151 -4.49 -12.08 1.74
C ILE A 151 -4.01 -10.77 2.39
N PHE A 152 -3.01 -10.10 1.80
CA PHE A 152 -2.55 -8.81 2.31
C PHE A 152 -3.59 -7.70 2.15
N ALA A 153 -4.37 -7.71 1.07
CA ALA A 153 -5.49 -6.77 0.89
C ALA A 153 -6.57 -6.98 1.97
N PHE A 154 -6.91 -8.23 2.29
CA PHE A 154 -7.82 -8.51 3.40
C PHE A 154 -7.23 -8.05 4.74
N TRP A 155 -5.94 -8.32 4.98
CA TRP A 155 -5.25 -7.90 6.20
C TRP A 155 -5.17 -6.38 6.32
N GLN A 156 -5.03 -5.66 5.21
CA GLN A 156 -5.11 -4.20 5.14
C GLN A 156 -6.41 -3.67 5.75
N VAL A 157 -7.55 -4.29 5.45
CA VAL A 157 -8.85 -3.90 6.04
C VAL A 157 -8.85 -4.11 7.55
N VAL A 158 -8.30 -5.21 8.04
CA VAL A 158 -8.18 -5.48 9.48
C VAL A 158 -7.33 -4.42 10.17
N ILE A 159 -6.18 -4.07 9.58
CA ILE A 159 -5.31 -2.99 10.10
C ILE A 159 -6.05 -1.66 10.08
N LEU A 160 -6.79 -1.35 9.01
CA LEU A 160 -7.57 -0.11 8.89
C LEU A 160 -8.59 0.03 10.04
N ILE A 161 -9.35 -1.02 10.33
CA ILE A 161 -10.32 -1.02 11.44
C ILE A 161 -9.62 -0.72 12.76
N ILE A 162 -8.51 -1.42 13.03
CA ILE A 162 -7.76 -1.27 14.28
C ILE A 162 -7.11 0.11 14.37
N ALA A 163 -6.51 0.59 13.29
CA ALA A 163 -5.85 1.89 13.23
C ALA A 163 -6.84 3.04 13.37
N LEU A 164 -7.98 2.99 12.67
CA LEU A 164 -9.05 4.00 12.81
C LEU A 164 -9.58 4.02 14.25
N ALA A 165 -9.90 2.86 14.82
CA ALA A 165 -10.37 2.79 16.19
C ALA A 165 -9.36 3.39 17.18
N THR A 166 -8.06 3.10 16.99
CA THR A 166 -6.99 3.59 17.86
C THR A 166 -6.73 5.08 17.69
N GLN A 167 -6.59 5.55 16.45
CA GLN A 167 -6.29 6.95 16.13
C GLN A 167 -7.45 7.88 16.48
N GLN A 168 -8.67 7.47 16.19
CA GLN A 168 -9.88 8.26 16.43
C GLN A 168 -10.42 8.09 17.85
N LYS A 169 -9.81 7.21 18.66
CA LYS A 169 -10.25 6.88 20.03
C LYS A 169 -11.72 6.43 20.08
N THR A 170 -12.10 5.58 19.12
CA THR A 170 -13.45 5.02 19.00
C THR A 170 -13.42 3.49 19.13
N THR A 171 -14.58 2.86 19.09
CA THR A 171 -14.68 1.40 19.11
C THR A 171 -14.35 0.81 17.74
N ARG A 172 -13.89 -0.46 17.71
CA ARG A 172 -13.66 -1.18 16.45
C ARG A 172 -14.95 -1.35 15.66
N THR A 173 -16.09 -1.50 16.34
CA THR A 173 -17.42 -1.59 15.70
C THR A 173 -17.73 -0.30 14.96
N ASN A 174 -17.56 0.87 15.56
CA ASN A 174 -17.78 2.16 14.91
C ASN A 174 -16.85 2.35 13.70
N ALA A 175 -15.58 1.97 13.84
CA ALA A 175 -14.62 2.03 12.73
C ALA A 175 -15.05 1.12 11.59
N PHE A 176 -15.42 -0.12 11.88
CA PHE A 176 -15.93 -1.08 10.88
C PHE A 176 -17.20 -0.58 10.20
N THR A 177 -18.18 -0.06 10.96
CA THR A 177 -19.42 0.49 10.40
C THR A 177 -19.13 1.65 9.46
N ALA A 178 -18.19 2.54 9.81
CA ALA A 178 -17.81 3.66 8.94
C ALA A 178 -17.15 3.19 7.64
N ILE A 179 -16.26 2.19 7.71
CA ILE A 179 -15.64 1.59 6.52
C ILE A 179 -16.71 0.96 5.63
N LEU A 180 -17.60 0.15 6.21
CA LEU A 180 -18.67 -0.52 5.46
C LEU A 180 -19.62 0.49 4.80
N ALA A 181 -20.03 1.53 5.53
CA ALA A 181 -20.87 2.59 4.98
C ALA A 181 -20.16 3.35 3.84
N THR A 182 -18.85 3.61 3.98
CA THR A 182 -18.07 4.26 2.91
C THR A 182 -18.04 3.38 1.65
N LEU A 183 -17.83 2.07 1.81
CA LEU A 183 -17.83 1.14 0.68
C LEU A 183 -19.20 1.08 -0.02
N ILE A 184 -20.28 1.08 0.75
CA ILE A 184 -21.66 1.09 0.19
C ILE A 184 -21.94 2.40 -0.56
N LEU A 185 -21.45 3.52 -0.07
CA LEU A 185 -21.66 4.82 -0.73
C LEU A 185 -20.76 5.02 -1.97
N ALA A 186 -19.69 4.23 -2.11
CA ALA A 186 -18.78 4.27 -3.26
C ALA A 186 -19.23 3.35 -4.43
N LEU A 187 -20.21 2.48 -4.21
CA LEU A 187 -20.80 1.59 -5.23
C LEU A 187 -21.95 2.27 -5.97
#